data_5c95b0c729d96db6f0079fa2621c7778
#
_entry.id   5c95b0c729d96db6f0079fa2621c7778
#
_cell.length_a   1.000
_cell.length_b   1.000
_cell.length_c   1.000
_cell.angle_alpha   90.00
_cell.angle_beta   90.00
_cell.angle_gamma   90.00
#
_symmetry.space_group_name_H-M   'P 1'
#
loop_
_entity.id
_entity.type
_entity.pdbx_description
1 polymer ?
#
loop_
_entity_poly.entity_id
_entity_poly.type
_entity_poly.pdbx_seq_one_letter_code
_entity_poly.pdbx_strand_id
1 'polypeptide(L)'
;MLERVVVTGAGIVSCLGNSAEEVRDSLYSGRSGIALCPAQIEAGMRSHVAGIPQIDLAEHIDRKQWRFMGDAAGYAYLSLQQAIAQAGLSETQVSNPRTGIVAGSGGAS
;
A
#
# COMPACT_ATOMS: atom_id res chain seq x y z
N MET A 1 18.97 24.22 -17.19
CA MET A 1 17.91 24.64 -16.24
C MET A 1 17.29 23.39 -15.62
N LEU A 2 17.22 23.33 -14.32
CA LEU A 2 16.56 22.24 -13.62
C LEU A 2 15.04 22.47 -13.66
N GLU A 3 14.31 21.47 -14.15
CA GLU A 3 12.86 21.50 -14.09
C GLU A 3 12.38 21.23 -12.64
N ARG A 4 11.33 21.93 -12.26
CA ARG A 4 10.71 21.74 -10.95
C ARG A 4 9.88 20.46 -10.94
N VAL A 5 10.18 19.57 -10.00
CA VAL A 5 9.41 18.35 -9.79
C VAL A 5 8.69 18.46 -8.44
N VAL A 6 7.43 18.10 -8.42
CA VAL A 6 6.58 18.17 -7.23
C VAL A 6 5.84 16.84 -7.00
N VAL A 7 5.57 16.53 -5.73
CA VAL A 7 4.69 15.42 -5.35
C VAL A 7 3.25 15.95 -5.30
N THR A 8 2.35 15.33 -6.04
CA THR A 8 0.95 15.76 -6.16
C THR A 8 -0.02 14.85 -5.41
N GLY A 9 0.40 13.66 -5.07
CA GLY A 9 -0.41 12.72 -4.32
C GLY A 9 0.44 11.61 -3.70
N ALA A 10 -0.03 11.08 -2.61
CA ALA A 10 0.58 9.96 -1.90
C ALA A 10 -0.49 8.98 -1.43
N GLY A 11 -0.14 7.72 -1.37
CA GLY A 11 -1.00 6.68 -0.82
C GLY A 11 -0.18 5.71 0.02
N ILE A 12 -0.82 5.11 1.00
CA ILE A 12 -0.17 4.18 1.92
C ILE A 12 -1.14 3.11 2.39
N VAL A 13 -0.65 1.88 2.45
CA VAL A 13 -1.25 0.76 3.17
C VAL A 13 -0.17 0.15 4.05
N SER A 14 -0.39 0.15 5.34
CA SER A 14 0.60 -0.33 6.32
C SER A 14 -0.07 -0.89 7.57
N CYS A 15 0.72 -1.50 8.45
CA CYS A 15 0.22 -1.94 9.75
C CYS A 15 -0.19 -0.77 10.68
N LEU A 16 0.17 0.46 10.36
CA LEU A 16 -0.23 1.66 11.10
C LEU A 16 -1.56 2.25 10.61
N GLY A 17 -2.00 1.88 9.42
CA GLY A 17 -3.24 2.36 8.84
C GLY A 17 -3.27 2.19 7.32
N ASN A 18 -4.43 2.38 6.73
CA ASN A 18 -4.71 2.18 5.32
C ASN A 18 -4.95 3.50 4.57
N SER A 19 -4.64 4.59 5.20
CA SER A 19 -4.66 5.95 4.63
C SER A 19 -3.60 6.81 5.30
N ALA A 20 -3.24 7.91 4.66
CA ALA A 20 -2.30 8.87 5.24
C ALA A 20 -2.80 9.43 6.58
N GLU A 21 -4.11 9.64 6.72
CA GLU A 21 -4.73 10.13 7.96
C GLU A 21 -4.61 9.11 9.09
N GLU A 22 -4.95 7.85 8.85
CA GLU A 22 -4.84 6.79 9.86
C GLU A 22 -3.39 6.58 10.31
N VAL A 23 -2.45 6.59 9.37
CA VAL A 23 -1.01 6.45 9.66
C VAL A 23 -0.52 7.63 10.49
N ARG A 24 -0.90 8.86 10.12
CA ARG A 24 -0.58 10.07 10.88
C ARG A 24 -1.08 9.96 12.33
N ASP A 25 -2.33 9.57 12.51
CA ASP A 25 -2.94 9.45 13.83
C ASP A 25 -2.26 8.36 14.67
N SER A 26 -1.87 7.26 14.06
CA SER A 26 -1.07 6.22 14.72
C SER A 26 0.29 6.73 15.18
N LEU A 27 0.98 7.51 14.35
CA LEU A 27 2.28 8.09 14.67
C LEU A 27 2.17 9.11 15.80
N TYR A 28 1.19 10.01 15.75
CA TYR A 28 0.97 11.01 16.79
C TYR A 28 0.58 10.39 18.14
N SER A 29 -0.21 9.34 18.14
CA SER A 29 -0.61 8.63 19.37
C SER A 29 0.43 7.63 19.87
N GLY A 30 1.51 7.39 19.13
CA GLY A 30 2.53 6.41 19.46
C GLY A 30 2.03 4.96 19.37
N ARG A 31 1.00 4.69 18.58
CA ARG A 31 0.44 3.35 18.41
C ARG A 31 1.36 2.49 17.54
N SER A 32 1.70 1.30 18.04
CA SER A 32 2.42 0.30 17.25
C SER A 32 1.47 -0.51 16.39
N GLY A 33 1.88 -0.82 15.16
CA GLY A 33 1.20 -1.78 14.29
C GLY A 33 1.74 -3.21 14.41
N ILE A 34 2.70 -3.44 15.29
CA ILE A 34 3.28 -4.77 15.51
C ILE A 34 2.36 -5.54 16.48
N ALA A 35 1.97 -6.75 16.06
CA ALA A 35 1.08 -7.61 16.81
C ALA A 35 1.48 -9.07 16.67
N LEU A 36 0.92 -9.92 17.54
CA LEU A 36 1.06 -11.37 17.41
C LEU A 36 0.55 -11.83 16.05
N CYS A 37 1.32 -12.68 15.41
CA CYS A 37 0.99 -13.27 14.12
C CYS A 37 0.76 -14.80 14.30
N PRO A 38 -0.49 -15.26 14.36
CA PRO A 38 -0.80 -16.67 14.56
C PRO A 38 -0.15 -17.58 13.51
N ALA A 39 -0.06 -17.13 12.27
CA ALA A 39 0.55 -17.91 11.19
C ALA A 39 2.05 -18.17 11.44
N GLN A 40 2.77 -17.22 12.04
CA GLN A 40 4.18 -17.39 12.39
C GLN A 40 4.32 -18.35 13.58
N ILE A 41 3.42 -18.31 14.54
CA ILE A 41 3.40 -19.23 15.67
C ILE A 41 3.16 -20.66 15.17
N GLU A 42 2.14 -20.84 14.32
CA GLU A 42 1.79 -22.14 13.73
C GLU A 42 2.92 -22.71 12.87
N ALA A 43 3.62 -21.86 12.13
CA ALA A 43 4.78 -22.23 11.32
C ALA A 43 6.04 -22.54 12.17
N GLY A 44 6.00 -22.38 13.47
CA GLY A 44 7.13 -22.63 14.37
C GLY A 44 8.28 -21.64 14.21
N MET A 45 8.00 -20.42 13.75
CA MET A 45 9.01 -19.37 13.59
C MET A 45 9.48 -18.83 14.93
N ARG A 46 10.73 -18.35 14.98
CA ARG A 46 11.30 -17.75 16.21
C ARG A 46 10.57 -16.45 16.59
N SER A 47 10.25 -15.61 15.61
CA SER A 47 9.47 -14.41 15.83
C SER A 47 7.98 -14.73 15.71
N HIS A 48 7.20 -14.30 16.69
CA HIS A 48 5.75 -14.48 16.71
C HIS A 48 5.00 -13.18 16.45
N VAL A 49 5.70 -12.10 16.12
CA VAL A 49 5.14 -10.78 15.90
C VAL A 49 5.46 -10.28 14.51
N ALA A 50 4.53 -9.54 13.93
CA ALA A 50 4.68 -8.93 12.61
C ALA A 50 3.85 -7.66 12.49
N GLY A 51 4.23 -6.79 11.57
CA GLY A 51 3.43 -5.64 11.15
C GLY A 51 2.64 -6.00 9.91
N ILE A 52 1.39 -6.40 10.07
CA ILE A 52 0.51 -6.81 8.99
C ILE A 52 -0.58 -5.76 8.79
N PRO A 53 -0.75 -5.23 7.57
CA PRO A 53 -1.87 -4.33 7.27
C PRO A 53 -3.21 -5.01 7.57
N GLN A 54 -4.09 -4.27 8.24
CA GLN A 54 -5.43 -4.73 8.58
C GLN A 54 -6.42 -4.32 7.49
N ILE A 55 -6.37 -5.02 6.37
CA ILE A 55 -7.23 -4.76 5.20
C ILE A 55 -7.50 -6.07 4.47
N ASP A 56 -8.75 -6.26 4.06
CA ASP A 56 -9.12 -7.34 3.14
C ASP A 56 -9.00 -6.84 1.70
N LEU A 57 -7.95 -7.25 1.03
CA LEU A 57 -7.67 -6.84 -0.36
C LEU A 57 -8.77 -7.28 -1.32
N ALA A 58 -9.38 -8.43 -1.07
CA ALA A 58 -10.45 -8.96 -1.93
C ALA A 58 -11.72 -8.09 -1.91
N GLU A 59 -11.94 -7.33 -0.83
CA GLU A 59 -13.06 -6.39 -0.74
C GLU A 59 -12.82 -5.08 -1.51
N HIS A 60 -11.56 -4.74 -1.77
CA HIS A 60 -11.15 -3.47 -2.37
C HIS A 60 -10.69 -3.56 -3.81
N ILE A 61 -10.42 -4.76 -4.31
CA ILE A 61 -9.90 -4.99 -5.66
C ILE A 61 -10.87 -5.89 -6.42
N ASP A 62 -11.17 -5.53 -7.66
CA ASP A 62 -12.02 -6.33 -8.54
C ASP A 62 -11.49 -7.77 -8.61
N ARG A 63 -12.38 -8.74 -8.46
CA ARG A 63 -12.05 -10.17 -8.48
C ARG A 63 -11.28 -10.61 -9.72
N LYS A 64 -11.55 -9.99 -10.86
CA LYS A 64 -10.86 -10.30 -12.12
C LYS A 64 -9.39 -9.89 -12.08
N GLN A 65 -9.08 -8.80 -11.37
CA GLN A 65 -7.72 -8.32 -11.18
C GLN A 65 -7.05 -9.02 -10.00
N TRP A 66 -7.76 -9.18 -8.88
CA TRP A 66 -7.24 -9.76 -7.65
C TRP A 66 -6.66 -11.16 -7.84
N ARG A 67 -7.29 -12.01 -8.64
CA ARG A 67 -6.81 -13.38 -8.89
C ARG A 67 -5.41 -13.49 -9.49
N PHE A 68 -4.88 -12.39 -10.04
CA PHE A 68 -3.52 -12.31 -10.60
C PHE A 68 -2.54 -11.57 -9.71
N MET A 69 -2.96 -11.14 -8.52
CA MET A 69 -2.15 -10.35 -7.60
C MET A 69 -1.76 -11.18 -6.38
N GLY A 70 -0.51 -11.04 -5.95
CA GLY A 70 -0.11 -11.37 -4.58
C GLY A 70 -0.41 -10.19 -3.65
N ASP A 71 -0.20 -10.38 -2.35
CA ASP A 71 -0.50 -9.36 -1.34
C ASP A 71 0.27 -8.06 -1.57
N ALA A 72 1.57 -8.15 -1.90
CA ALA A 72 2.40 -6.98 -2.17
C ALA A 72 1.86 -6.16 -3.35
N ALA A 73 1.43 -6.82 -4.43
CA ALA A 73 0.82 -6.17 -5.58
C ALA A 73 -0.52 -5.52 -5.20
N GLY A 74 -1.32 -6.16 -4.36
CA GLY A 74 -2.58 -5.62 -3.86
C GLY A 74 -2.37 -4.36 -3.02
N TYR A 75 -1.43 -4.35 -2.09
CA TYR A 75 -1.10 -3.18 -1.28
C TYR A 75 -0.58 -2.02 -2.14
N ALA A 76 0.30 -2.31 -3.11
CA ALA A 76 0.81 -1.31 -4.04
C ALA A 76 -0.32 -0.72 -4.91
N TYR A 77 -1.22 -1.57 -5.40
CA TYR A 77 -2.38 -1.14 -6.18
C TYR A 77 -3.27 -0.17 -5.40
N LEU A 78 -3.65 -0.51 -4.18
CA LEU A 78 -4.49 0.35 -3.34
C LEU A 78 -3.79 1.66 -2.98
N SER A 79 -2.51 1.61 -2.66
CA SER A 79 -1.72 2.82 -2.37
C SER A 79 -1.66 3.74 -3.59
N LEU A 80 -1.47 3.17 -4.78
CA LEU A 80 -1.46 3.93 -6.03
C LEU A 80 -2.82 4.55 -6.33
N GLN A 81 -3.92 3.84 -6.08
CA GLN A 81 -5.28 4.38 -6.25
C GLN A 81 -5.51 5.59 -5.33
N GLN A 82 -5.06 5.53 -4.08
CA GLN A 82 -5.12 6.67 -3.15
C GLN A 82 -4.32 7.87 -3.69
N ALA A 83 -3.11 7.64 -4.19
CA ALA A 83 -2.26 8.68 -4.73
C ALA A 83 -2.87 9.35 -5.98
N ILE A 84 -3.44 8.57 -6.88
CA ILE A 84 -4.12 9.05 -8.08
C ILE A 84 -5.35 9.91 -7.70
N ALA A 85 -6.14 9.43 -6.74
CA ALA A 85 -7.32 10.16 -6.27
C ALA A 85 -6.94 11.48 -5.60
N GLN A 86 -5.91 11.48 -4.75
CA GLN A 86 -5.42 12.69 -4.09
C GLN A 86 -4.85 13.70 -5.09
N ALA A 87 -4.13 13.23 -6.11
CA ALA A 87 -3.58 14.08 -7.16
C ALA A 87 -4.65 14.63 -8.12
N GLY A 88 -5.86 14.05 -8.11
CA GLY A 88 -6.94 14.44 -9.00
C GLY A 88 -6.67 14.11 -10.47
N LEU A 89 -5.91 13.04 -10.75
CA LEU A 89 -5.58 12.63 -12.10
C LEU A 89 -6.77 11.96 -12.79
N SER A 90 -7.02 12.35 -14.02
CA SER A 90 -8.01 11.70 -14.90
C SER A 90 -7.44 10.40 -15.49
N GLU A 91 -8.31 9.54 -15.98
CA GLU A 91 -7.92 8.31 -16.67
C GLU A 91 -6.99 8.58 -17.86
N THR A 92 -7.26 9.63 -18.63
CA THR A 92 -6.42 10.02 -19.77
C THR A 92 -5.04 10.55 -19.37
N GLN A 93 -4.91 11.06 -18.15
CA GLN A 93 -3.61 11.47 -17.60
C GLN A 93 -2.83 10.26 -17.06
N VAL A 94 -3.51 9.30 -16.46
CA VAL A 94 -2.91 8.05 -15.97
C VAL A 94 -2.50 7.18 -17.15
N SER A 95 -3.41 6.93 -18.09
CA SER A 95 -3.15 6.15 -19.31
C SER A 95 -2.61 7.05 -20.42
N ASN A 96 -1.35 7.43 -20.32
CA ASN A 96 -0.72 8.42 -21.19
C ASN A 96 0.74 8.04 -21.47
N PRO A 97 1.24 8.19 -22.71
CA PRO A 97 2.64 7.87 -23.02
C PRO A 97 3.69 8.66 -22.23
N ARG A 98 3.30 9.78 -21.62
CA ARG A 98 4.18 10.59 -20.76
C ARG A 98 4.07 10.22 -19.28
N THR A 99 3.22 9.27 -18.93
CA THR A 99 3.07 8.76 -17.56
C THR A 99 3.79 7.44 -17.45
N GLY A 100 4.71 7.34 -16.53
CA GLY A 100 5.45 6.12 -16.23
C GLY A 100 5.15 5.63 -14.82
N ILE A 101 5.47 4.37 -14.58
CA ILE A 101 5.43 3.75 -13.26
C ILE A 101 6.79 3.18 -12.91
N VAL A 102 7.22 3.41 -11.68
CA VAL A 102 8.39 2.75 -11.11
C VAL A 102 7.90 2.01 -9.86
N ALA A 103 8.15 0.72 -9.82
CA ALA A 103 7.73 -0.14 -8.72
C ALA A 103 8.90 -0.99 -8.24
N GLY A 104 8.86 -1.37 -6.97
CA GLY A 104 9.84 -2.24 -6.37
C GLY A 104 9.23 -3.05 -5.23
N SER A 105 9.82 -4.19 -4.94
CA SER A 105 9.43 -5.06 -3.83
C SER A 105 10.68 -5.61 -3.16
N GLY A 106 10.63 -5.74 -1.83
CA GLY A 106 11.71 -6.32 -1.05
C GLY A 106 11.80 -7.84 -1.13
N GLY A 107 10.84 -8.49 -1.74
CA GLY A 107 10.79 -9.94 -1.93
C GLY A 107 9.80 -10.32 -3.02
N ALA A 108 9.99 -11.51 -3.57
CA ALA A 108 9.03 -12.11 -4.48
C ALA A 108 7.78 -12.56 -3.72
N SER A 109 6.63 -12.29 -4.29
CA SER A 109 5.33 -12.79 -3.79
C SER A 109 4.82 -13.87 -4.74
#